data_bf1761f71792e469e3b72cb6654f9ed4
#
_entry.id   bf1761f71792e469e3b72cb6654f9ed4
#
_cell.length_a   1.000
_cell.length_b   1.000
_cell.length_c   1.000
_cell.angle_alpha   90.00
_cell.angle_beta   90.00
_cell.angle_gamma   90.00
#
_symmetry.space_group_name_H-M   'P 1'
#
loop_
_entity.id
_entity.type
_entity.pdbx_description
1 polymer ?
#
loop_
_entity_poly.entity_id
_entity_poly.type
_entity_poly.pdbx_seq_one_letter_code
_entity_poly.pdbx_strand_id
1 'polypeptide(L)'
;ELQYSSAEKEEAAIGSINLNGKLPYTKTILLGSQSGGGKITYHENVTGGSLVLSFFNPNYKLSQEWAYIDNRKSLTAFSSRDGKFQIETAKLFKGSAYVVVYNNPGLPATLSKAVLAGPYSIVGTTAVATGKAQVSIRLEQNKSAGTIMGWNGKEWKSYPAKMDGKVATATVDLAKTYVVTEK
;
A
#
# COMPACT_ATOMS: atom_id res chain seq x y z
N GLU A 1 11.26 12.75 -1.45
CA GLU A 1 12.19 11.79 -2.05
C GLU A 1 11.46 10.50 -2.31
N LEU A 2 11.50 10.02 -3.55
CA LEU A 2 11.02 8.70 -3.96
C LEU A 2 12.24 7.87 -4.35
N GLN A 3 12.46 6.74 -3.68
CA GLN A 3 13.47 5.76 -4.04
C GLN A 3 12.78 4.52 -4.58
N TYR A 4 13.35 3.86 -5.59
CA TYR A 4 12.80 2.64 -6.15
C TYR A 4 13.87 1.77 -6.81
N SER A 5 13.62 0.47 -6.82
CA SER A 5 14.48 -0.51 -7.46
C SER A 5 14.00 -0.77 -8.89
N SER A 6 14.90 -0.76 -9.83
CA SER A 6 14.68 -0.99 -11.26
C SER A 6 15.82 -1.82 -11.83
N ALA A 7 15.54 -3.01 -12.36
CA ALA A 7 16.52 -3.88 -13.04
C ALA A 7 17.91 -3.95 -12.36
N GLU A 8 17.99 -4.25 -11.09
CA GLU A 8 19.23 -4.33 -10.28
C GLU A 8 19.87 -2.97 -9.90
N LYS A 9 19.20 -1.85 -10.19
CA LYS A 9 19.64 -0.51 -9.81
C LYS A 9 18.68 0.11 -8.81
N GLU A 10 19.24 0.90 -7.91
CA GLU A 10 18.48 1.81 -7.06
C GLU A 10 18.43 3.18 -7.73
N GLU A 11 17.23 3.69 -7.90
CA GLU A 11 16.92 4.95 -8.54
C GLU A 11 16.26 5.89 -7.53
N ALA A 12 16.43 7.20 -7.73
CA ALA A 12 15.78 8.19 -6.87
C ALA A 12 15.23 9.37 -7.68
N ALA A 13 14.07 9.86 -7.24
CA ALA A 13 13.51 11.13 -7.67
C ALA A 13 13.36 12.06 -6.47
N ILE A 14 13.94 13.23 -6.54
CA ILE A 14 13.90 14.24 -5.48
C ILE A 14 13.15 15.47 -6.01
N GLY A 15 12.36 16.09 -5.16
CA GLY A 15 11.66 17.31 -5.53
C GLY A 15 11.04 17.98 -4.30
N SER A 16 10.64 19.22 -4.47
CA SER A 16 9.91 19.99 -3.47
C SER A 16 8.50 20.29 -3.95
N ILE A 17 7.61 20.48 -2.98
CA ILE A 17 6.22 20.82 -3.20
C ILE A 17 5.88 21.96 -2.26
N ASN A 18 5.30 23.04 -2.80
CA ASN A 18 4.67 24.08 -1.98
C ASN A 18 3.15 23.85 -1.98
N LEU A 19 2.60 23.45 -0.85
CA LEU A 19 1.18 23.12 -0.74
C LEU A 19 0.28 24.37 -0.77
N ASN A 20 0.79 25.54 -0.33
CA ASN A 20 0.03 26.81 -0.28
C ASN A 20 -1.39 26.66 0.31
N GLY A 21 -1.55 25.75 1.29
CA GLY A 21 -2.84 25.42 1.89
C GLY A 21 -3.79 24.61 1.00
N LYS A 22 -3.38 24.16 -0.18
CA LYS A 22 -4.23 23.38 -1.08
C LYS A 22 -4.05 21.89 -0.85
N LEU A 23 -5.09 21.22 -0.39
CA LEU A 23 -5.16 19.77 -0.21
C LEU A 23 -6.49 19.24 -0.79
N PRO A 24 -6.56 18.04 -1.38
CA PRO A 24 -5.43 17.13 -1.60
C PRO A 24 -4.48 17.62 -2.70
N TYR A 25 -3.21 17.21 -2.61
CA TYR A 25 -2.20 17.49 -3.63
C TYR A 25 -1.84 16.22 -4.40
N THR A 26 -1.77 16.32 -5.72
CA THR A 26 -1.37 15.20 -6.61
C THR A 26 -0.18 15.62 -7.44
N LYS A 27 0.83 14.76 -7.52
CA LYS A 27 2.00 14.95 -8.37
C LYS A 27 2.30 13.67 -9.14
N THR A 28 2.47 13.80 -10.45
CA THR A 28 2.98 12.72 -11.29
C THR A 28 4.48 12.68 -11.20
N ILE A 29 5.04 11.49 -10.98
CA ILE A 29 6.49 11.25 -10.93
C ILE A 29 6.83 10.28 -12.04
N LEU A 30 7.83 10.62 -12.84
CA LEU A 30 8.36 9.74 -13.88
C LEU A 30 9.26 8.69 -13.23
N LEU A 31 8.94 7.41 -13.41
CA LEU A 31 9.85 6.31 -13.13
C LEU A 31 10.70 6.06 -14.39
N GLY A 32 11.74 6.86 -14.54
CA GLY A 32 12.53 6.90 -15.74
C GLY A 32 13.43 8.13 -15.81
N SER A 33 14.01 8.36 -16.96
CA SER A 33 14.86 9.52 -17.25
C SER A 33 14.32 10.32 -18.42
N GLN A 34 14.60 11.61 -18.43
CA GLN A 34 14.30 12.50 -19.53
C GLN A 34 15.57 13.24 -19.96
N SER A 35 15.94 13.14 -21.24
CA SER A 35 17.06 13.86 -21.80
C SER A 35 16.74 15.35 -21.99
N GLY A 36 17.77 16.19 -22.14
CA GLY A 36 17.60 17.63 -22.43
C GLY A 36 16.82 17.91 -23.72
N GLY A 37 16.77 16.98 -24.67
CA GLY A 37 15.94 17.03 -25.89
C GLY A 37 14.52 16.52 -25.71
N GLY A 38 14.07 16.23 -24.49
CA GLY A 38 12.69 15.82 -24.18
C GLY A 38 12.39 14.33 -24.37
N LYS A 39 13.37 13.52 -24.83
CA LYS A 39 13.18 12.06 -24.97
C LYS A 39 13.05 11.42 -23.60
N ILE A 40 11.94 10.70 -23.39
CA ILE A 40 11.66 9.95 -22.16
C ILE A 40 12.08 8.49 -22.36
N THR A 41 12.74 7.93 -21.34
CA THR A 41 13.06 6.51 -21.23
C THR A 41 12.53 6.00 -19.90
N TYR A 42 11.58 5.07 -19.92
CA TYR A 42 11.04 4.45 -18.71
C TYR A 42 12.00 3.40 -18.19
N HIS A 43 12.14 3.32 -16.87
CA HIS A 43 12.89 2.25 -16.24
C HIS A 43 12.05 0.97 -16.24
N GLU A 44 12.71 -0.14 -16.58
CA GLU A 44 12.07 -1.45 -16.65
C GLU A 44 12.22 -2.20 -15.32
N ASN A 45 11.38 -3.23 -15.12
CA ASN A 45 11.43 -4.12 -13.95
C ASN A 45 11.40 -3.38 -12.61
N VAL A 46 10.61 -2.32 -12.51
CA VAL A 46 10.37 -1.64 -11.25
C VAL A 46 9.64 -2.59 -10.31
N THR A 47 10.15 -2.78 -9.09
CA THR A 47 9.57 -3.69 -8.10
C THR A 47 8.99 -2.98 -6.87
N GLY A 48 9.25 -1.69 -6.71
CA GLY A 48 8.80 -0.88 -5.59
C GLY A 48 9.92 -0.08 -4.95
N GLY A 49 9.66 0.47 -3.78
CA GLY A 49 10.62 1.32 -3.12
C GLY A 49 10.08 1.99 -1.87
N SER A 50 10.55 3.19 -1.60
CA SER A 50 10.08 4.04 -0.51
C SER A 50 9.78 5.46 -0.97
N LEU A 51 8.81 6.09 -0.33
CA LEU A 51 8.50 7.51 -0.45
C LEU A 51 8.72 8.17 0.91
N VAL A 52 9.60 9.17 0.96
CA VAL A 52 9.84 9.99 2.15
C VAL A 52 9.35 11.42 1.89
N LEU A 53 8.40 11.87 2.69
CA LEU A 53 7.90 13.24 2.71
C LEU A 53 8.48 13.96 3.93
N SER A 54 9.28 14.99 3.71
CA SER A 54 9.83 15.85 4.75
C SER A 54 9.05 17.16 4.79
N PHE A 55 8.51 17.49 5.96
CA PHE A 55 7.78 18.72 6.21
C PHE A 55 8.65 19.66 7.04
N PHE A 56 8.64 20.95 6.72
CA PHE A 56 9.51 21.94 7.35
C PHE A 56 8.79 22.81 8.38
N ASN A 57 7.46 22.88 8.32
CA ASN A 57 6.67 23.62 9.30
C ASN A 57 5.29 22.96 9.49
N PRO A 58 5.08 22.18 10.57
CA PRO A 58 6.05 21.71 11.55
C PRO A 58 7.08 20.73 10.96
N ASN A 59 8.23 20.60 11.60
CA ASN A 59 9.29 19.69 11.12
C ASN A 59 8.97 18.24 11.49
N TYR A 60 8.62 17.43 10.51
CA TYR A 60 8.43 15.98 10.66
C TYR A 60 8.61 15.24 9.33
N LYS A 61 8.76 13.93 9.41
CA LYS A 61 8.89 13.05 8.24
C LYS A 61 7.83 11.98 8.25
N LEU A 62 7.29 11.68 7.08
CA LEU A 62 6.48 10.48 6.82
C LEU A 62 7.24 9.59 5.86
N SER A 63 7.28 8.30 6.16
CA SER A 63 7.86 7.29 5.28
C SER A 63 6.80 6.28 4.90
N GLN A 64 6.81 5.87 3.64
CA GLN A 64 5.90 4.90 3.07
C GLN A 64 6.71 3.95 2.19
N GLU A 65 6.57 2.66 2.42
CA GLU A 65 7.08 1.64 1.51
C GLU A 65 6.01 1.16 0.55
N TRP A 66 6.38 0.82 -0.65
CA TRP A 66 5.48 0.34 -1.67
C TRP A 66 6.11 -0.78 -2.50
N ALA A 67 5.29 -1.77 -2.83
CA ALA A 67 5.60 -2.81 -3.80
C ALA A 67 4.87 -2.49 -5.10
N TYR A 68 5.56 -2.62 -6.22
CA TYR A 68 5.00 -2.47 -7.56
C TYR A 68 5.00 -3.83 -8.24
N ILE A 69 3.83 -4.35 -8.55
CA ILE A 69 3.65 -5.73 -8.96
C ILE A 69 3.10 -5.76 -10.39
N ASP A 70 3.85 -6.38 -11.30
CA ASP A 70 3.34 -6.66 -12.65
C ASP A 70 2.23 -7.71 -12.57
N ASN A 71 1.04 -7.32 -12.96
CA ASN A 71 -0.16 -8.15 -12.89
C ASN A 71 -0.69 -8.57 -14.28
N ARG A 72 0.09 -8.41 -15.34
CA ARG A 72 -0.31 -8.82 -16.70
C ARG A 72 -0.65 -10.30 -16.80
N LYS A 73 -0.11 -11.12 -15.91
CA LYS A 73 -0.43 -12.56 -15.77
C LYS A 73 -1.64 -12.83 -14.87
N SER A 74 -2.37 -11.80 -14.40
CA SER A 74 -3.54 -11.93 -13.53
C SER A 74 -3.25 -12.73 -12.26
N LEU A 75 -2.32 -12.22 -11.46
CA LEU A 75 -1.92 -12.84 -10.20
C LEU A 75 -3.09 -12.92 -9.22
N THR A 76 -3.06 -13.90 -8.35
CA THR A 76 -4.08 -14.14 -7.30
C THR A 76 -3.61 -13.79 -5.89
N ALA A 77 -2.31 -13.51 -5.72
CA ALA A 77 -1.73 -13.13 -4.44
C ALA A 77 -0.87 -11.87 -4.58
N PHE A 78 -0.98 -10.97 -3.61
CA PHE A 78 -0.26 -9.71 -3.56
C PHE A 78 0.27 -9.48 -2.14
N SER A 79 1.51 -9.03 -2.03
CA SER A 79 2.17 -8.79 -0.74
C SER A 79 2.76 -7.39 -0.67
N SER A 80 2.85 -6.85 0.56
CA SER A 80 3.64 -5.64 0.83
C SER A 80 5.14 -5.92 0.71
N ARG A 81 5.93 -4.86 0.50
CA ARG A 81 7.39 -4.95 0.39
C ARG A 81 8.05 -5.52 1.65
N ASP A 82 7.52 -5.18 2.82
CA ASP A 82 7.99 -5.70 4.12
C ASP A 82 7.53 -7.13 4.44
N GLY A 83 6.71 -7.74 3.57
CA GLY A 83 6.17 -9.09 3.74
C GLY A 83 5.18 -9.24 4.90
N LYS A 84 4.76 -8.14 5.54
CA LYS A 84 3.83 -8.20 6.67
C LYS A 84 2.36 -8.24 6.30
N PHE A 85 2.02 -7.85 5.07
CA PHE A 85 0.66 -7.91 4.53
C PHE A 85 0.63 -8.81 3.30
N GLN A 86 -0.37 -9.69 3.25
CA GLN A 86 -0.68 -10.51 2.08
C GLN A 86 -2.18 -10.58 1.87
N ILE A 87 -2.60 -10.53 0.62
CA ILE A 87 -3.99 -10.73 0.21
C ILE A 87 -4.07 -11.73 -0.94
N GLU A 88 -4.95 -12.69 -0.82
CA GLU A 88 -5.16 -13.75 -1.82
C GLU A 88 -6.60 -13.73 -2.31
N THR A 89 -6.78 -13.62 -3.62
CA THR A 89 -8.07 -13.64 -4.30
C THR A 89 -7.92 -13.79 -5.80
N ALA A 90 -8.80 -14.56 -6.42
CA ALA A 90 -8.79 -14.76 -7.88
C ALA A 90 -9.30 -13.55 -8.69
N LYS A 91 -9.81 -12.48 -8.03
CA LYS A 91 -10.61 -11.45 -8.72
C LYS A 91 -10.17 -10.01 -8.43
N LEU A 92 -9.14 -9.78 -7.60
CA LEU A 92 -8.87 -8.45 -7.02
C LEU A 92 -8.73 -7.35 -8.08
N PHE A 93 -7.88 -7.59 -9.07
CA PHE A 93 -7.56 -6.60 -10.11
C PHE A 93 -7.54 -7.24 -11.50
N LYS A 94 -8.59 -7.96 -11.86
CA LYS A 94 -8.72 -8.52 -13.21
C LYS A 94 -8.67 -7.38 -14.25
N GLY A 95 -7.73 -7.47 -15.19
CA GLY A 95 -7.52 -6.44 -16.20
C GLY A 95 -6.60 -5.29 -15.79
N SER A 96 -6.14 -5.22 -14.53
CA SER A 96 -5.06 -4.30 -14.16
C SER A 96 -3.72 -4.83 -14.65
N ALA A 97 -2.96 -4.01 -15.36
CA ALA A 97 -1.60 -4.34 -15.75
C ALA A 97 -0.65 -4.31 -14.54
N TYR A 98 -0.92 -3.46 -13.57
CA TYR A 98 -0.10 -3.26 -12.39
C TYR A 98 -0.93 -3.15 -11.13
N VAL A 99 -0.34 -3.60 -10.02
CA VAL A 99 -0.89 -3.47 -8.67
C VAL A 99 0.18 -2.88 -7.76
N VAL A 100 -0.20 -1.91 -6.95
CA VAL A 100 0.67 -1.33 -5.93
C VAL A 100 0.11 -1.66 -4.55
N VAL A 101 0.97 -2.22 -3.70
CA VAL A 101 0.69 -2.47 -2.29
C VAL A 101 1.60 -1.58 -1.46
N TYR A 102 1.05 -0.86 -0.50
CA TYR A 102 1.82 0.09 0.30
C TYR A 102 1.31 0.19 1.73
N ASN A 103 2.21 0.49 2.66
CA ASN A 103 1.84 0.88 4.00
C ASN A 103 1.48 2.37 4.03
N ASN A 104 0.43 2.74 4.74
CA ASN A 104 0.05 4.13 4.89
C ASN A 104 0.68 4.73 6.15
N PRO A 105 1.08 6.00 6.14
CA PRO A 105 1.51 6.71 7.34
C PRO A 105 0.35 7.08 8.29
N GLY A 106 -0.90 6.82 7.89
CA GLY A 106 -2.08 7.12 8.69
C GLY A 106 -3.33 6.39 8.21
N LEU A 107 -4.38 6.41 9.01
CA LEU A 107 -5.67 5.79 8.71
C LEU A 107 -6.49 6.67 7.74
N PRO A 108 -7.23 6.08 6.79
CA PRO A 108 -8.13 6.82 5.91
C PRO A 108 -9.36 7.40 6.63
N ALA A 109 -9.70 6.85 7.79
CA ALA A 109 -10.77 7.33 8.66
C ALA A 109 -10.51 6.87 10.10
N THR A 110 -11.12 7.55 11.06
CA THR A 110 -10.97 7.25 12.49
C THR A 110 -11.46 5.83 12.81
N LEU A 111 -10.73 5.16 13.69
CA LEU A 111 -11.12 3.91 14.34
C LEU A 111 -11.21 4.13 15.84
N SER A 112 -12.22 3.53 16.48
CA SER A 112 -12.42 3.58 17.93
C SER A 112 -11.53 2.61 18.69
N LYS A 113 -10.92 1.64 18.01
CA LYS A 113 -10.07 0.58 18.59
C LYS A 113 -8.61 0.86 18.30
N ALA A 114 -7.73 0.43 19.20
CA ALA A 114 -6.29 0.53 19.01
C ALA A 114 -5.84 -0.34 17.81
N VAL A 115 -5.00 0.26 16.95
CA VAL A 115 -4.41 -0.42 15.81
C VAL A 115 -3.19 -1.20 16.28
N LEU A 116 -3.15 -2.48 15.94
CA LEU A 116 -2.06 -3.41 16.27
C LEU A 116 -1.08 -3.59 15.11
N ALA A 117 -1.54 -3.46 13.86
CA ALA A 117 -0.71 -3.56 12.66
C ALA A 117 -1.38 -2.93 11.44
N GLY A 118 -0.58 -2.47 10.48
CA GLY A 118 -1.02 -1.71 9.32
C GLY A 118 -1.02 -0.19 9.57
N PRO A 119 -1.72 0.62 8.77
CA PRO A 119 -2.58 0.22 7.64
C PRO A 119 -1.80 -0.14 6.37
N TYR A 120 -2.32 -1.11 5.65
CA TYR A 120 -1.84 -1.48 4.32
C TYR A 120 -2.92 -1.20 3.28
N SER A 121 -2.53 -0.59 2.18
CA SER A 121 -3.44 -0.31 1.07
C SER A 121 -3.00 -1.00 -0.21
N ILE A 122 -4.00 -1.27 -1.06
CA ILE A 122 -3.79 -1.91 -2.34
C ILE A 122 -4.59 -1.17 -3.42
N VAL A 123 -3.92 -0.86 -4.52
CA VAL A 123 -4.53 -0.18 -5.68
C VAL A 123 -4.03 -0.81 -6.98
N GLY A 124 -4.85 -0.75 -8.00
CA GLY A 124 -4.52 -1.16 -9.35
C GLY A 124 -4.96 -0.12 -10.37
N THR A 125 -4.70 -0.38 -11.64
CA THR A 125 -5.17 0.48 -12.76
C THR A 125 -6.68 0.38 -12.99
N THR A 126 -7.31 -0.68 -12.48
CA THR A 126 -8.78 -0.83 -12.43
C THR A 126 -9.30 -0.72 -11.01
N ALA A 127 -10.59 -0.49 -10.85
CA ALA A 127 -11.21 -0.49 -9.54
C ALA A 127 -11.10 -1.86 -8.87
N VAL A 128 -11.04 -1.86 -7.52
CA VAL A 128 -11.10 -3.09 -6.73
C VAL A 128 -12.42 -3.80 -7.03
N ALA A 129 -12.33 -5.08 -7.42
CA ALA A 129 -13.51 -5.90 -7.66
C ALA A 129 -14.31 -6.13 -6.37
N THR A 130 -15.57 -6.48 -6.49
CA THR A 130 -16.37 -7.02 -5.39
C THR A 130 -16.07 -8.51 -5.18
N GLY A 131 -16.09 -8.98 -3.95
CA GLY A 131 -15.87 -10.39 -3.63
C GLY A 131 -15.18 -10.60 -2.30
N LYS A 132 -14.71 -11.80 -2.07
CA LYS A 132 -13.98 -12.21 -0.87
C LYS A 132 -12.50 -12.41 -1.17
N ALA A 133 -11.69 -12.15 -0.16
CA ALA A 133 -10.26 -12.44 -0.16
C ALA A 133 -9.83 -13.00 1.18
N GLN A 134 -8.75 -13.76 1.18
CA GLN A 134 -8.02 -14.08 2.40
C GLN A 134 -6.97 -13.00 2.62
N VAL A 135 -7.01 -12.36 3.77
CA VAL A 135 -6.02 -11.36 4.20
C VAL A 135 -5.25 -11.88 5.37
N SER A 136 -3.93 -11.76 5.31
CA SER A 136 -3.00 -12.07 6.40
C SER A 136 -2.17 -10.84 6.72
N ILE A 137 -2.08 -10.46 8.00
CA ILE A 137 -1.29 -9.34 8.48
C ILE A 137 -0.45 -9.78 9.67
N ARG A 138 0.86 -9.51 9.61
CA ARG A 138 1.80 -9.84 10.66
C ARG A 138 1.93 -8.68 11.65
N LEU A 139 1.76 -8.98 12.92
CA LEU A 139 1.93 -8.07 14.05
C LEU A 139 3.39 -8.07 14.55
N GLU A 140 3.77 -7.05 15.29
CA GLU A 140 5.07 -7.01 15.98
C GLU A 140 5.14 -7.98 17.16
N GLN A 141 4.02 -8.20 17.84
CA GLN A 141 3.93 -9.07 19.03
C GLN A 141 2.85 -10.13 18.86
N ASN A 142 3.00 -11.25 19.58
CA ASN A 142 1.97 -12.28 19.66
C ASN A 142 0.72 -11.71 20.33
N LYS A 143 -0.44 -12.03 19.75
CA LYS A 143 -1.77 -11.72 20.31
C LYS A 143 -2.65 -12.93 20.25
N SER A 144 -3.49 -13.12 21.25
CA SER A 144 -4.47 -14.22 21.29
C SER A 144 -5.77 -13.90 20.56
N ALA A 145 -6.06 -12.63 20.34
CA ALA A 145 -7.24 -12.16 19.63
C ALA A 145 -6.97 -10.87 18.86
N GLY A 146 -7.72 -10.66 17.77
CA GLY A 146 -7.66 -9.47 16.94
C GLY A 146 -8.81 -9.43 15.95
N THR A 147 -8.97 -8.28 15.32
CA THR A 147 -9.96 -8.04 14.28
C THR A 147 -9.29 -7.42 13.08
N ILE A 148 -9.46 -8.00 11.88
CA ILE A 148 -9.07 -7.32 10.65
C ILE A 148 -10.19 -6.35 10.28
N MET A 149 -9.83 -5.09 10.09
CA MET A 149 -10.73 -4.05 9.60
C MET A 149 -10.39 -3.74 8.14
N GLY A 150 -11.41 -3.72 7.29
CA GLY A 150 -11.29 -3.38 5.86
C GLY A 150 -12.02 -2.06 5.54
N TRP A 151 -11.32 -1.08 4.97
CA TRP A 151 -11.87 0.20 4.53
C TRP A 151 -12.29 0.13 3.05
N ASN A 152 -13.57 0.27 2.77
CA ASN A 152 -14.10 0.19 1.40
C ASN A 152 -14.11 1.54 0.65
N GLY A 153 -13.71 2.63 1.30
CA GLY A 153 -13.76 4.01 0.81
C GLY A 153 -14.87 4.85 1.43
N LYS A 154 -15.76 4.23 2.25
CA LYS A 154 -16.88 4.89 2.94
C LYS A 154 -16.93 4.52 4.41
N GLU A 155 -16.74 3.26 4.74
CA GLU A 155 -16.86 2.71 6.09
C GLU A 155 -15.86 1.60 6.35
N TRP A 156 -15.56 1.38 7.63
CA TRP A 156 -14.82 0.22 8.10
C TRP A 156 -15.76 -0.96 8.30
N LYS A 157 -15.37 -2.12 7.76
CA LYS A 157 -15.99 -3.41 8.05
C LYS A 157 -15.07 -4.27 8.90
N SER A 158 -15.63 -4.96 9.89
CA SER A 158 -14.87 -5.77 10.83
C SER A 158 -14.99 -7.27 10.50
N TYR A 159 -13.86 -7.99 10.64
CA TYR A 159 -13.76 -9.42 10.41
C TYR A 159 -12.96 -10.05 11.54
N PRO A 160 -13.57 -10.95 12.37
CA PRO A 160 -12.84 -11.66 13.41
C PRO A 160 -11.64 -12.39 12.80
N ALA A 161 -10.45 -12.15 13.33
CA ALA A 161 -9.24 -12.78 12.84
C ALA A 161 -8.93 -14.08 13.59
N LYS A 162 -8.50 -15.11 12.85
CA LYS A 162 -7.78 -16.24 13.40
C LYS A 162 -6.35 -15.79 13.65
N MET A 163 -5.90 -15.95 14.90
CA MET A 163 -4.53 -15.63 15.27
C MET A 163 -3.68 -16.89 15.25
N ASP A 164 -2.49 -16.79 14.65
CA ASP A 164 -1.44 -17.80 14.72
C ASP A 164 -0.13 -17.09 15.06
N GLY A 165 0.22 -17.09 16.35
CA GLY A 165 1.35 -16.32 16.88
C GLY A 165 1.19 -14.82 16.59
N LYS A 166 2.00 -14.33 15.67
CA LYS A 166 1.99 -12.92 15.24
C LYS A 166 1.13 -12.66 14.00
N VAL A 167 0.49 -13.66 13.40
CA VAL A 167 -0.25 -13.51 12.15
C VAL A 167 -1.74 -13.52 12.42
N ALA A 168 -2.41 -12.45 12.01
CA ALA A 168 -3.85 -12.33 11.96
C ALA A 168 -4.34 -12.67 10.55
N THR A 169 -5.25 -13.65 10.41
CA THR A 169 -5.82 -14.07 9.13
C THR A 169 -7.34 -14.05 9.17
N ALA A 170 -7.97 -13.51 8.13
CA ALA A 170 -9.42 -13.55 7.97
C ALA A 170 -9.84 -13.60 6.51
N THR A 171 -11.03 -14.16 6.26
CA THR A 171 -11.74 -13.98 4.98
C THR A 171 -12.54 -12.69 5.07
N VAL A 172 -12.26 -11.75 4.18
CA VAL A 172 -12.80 -10.39 4.21
C VAL A 172 -13.50 -10.04 2.90
N ASP A 173 -14.34 -9.03 2.88
CA ASP A 173 -14.74 -8.37 1.65
C ASP A 173 -13.56 -7.60 1.08
N LEU A 174 -13.46 -7.56 -0.27
CA LEU A 174 -12.43 -6.79 -0.93
C LEU A 174 -12.56 -5.30 -0.58
N ALA A 175 -11.48 -4.72 -0.08
CA ALA A 175 -11.41 -3.33 0.37
C ALA A 175 -10.11 -2.67 -0.10
N LYS A 176 -10.00 -1.36 0.09
CA LYS A 176 -8.84 -0.57 -0.34
C LYS A 176 -7.72 -0.56 0.70
N THR A 177 -8.07 -0.64 1.97
CA THR A 177 -7.12 -0.55 3.08
C THR A 177 -7.49 -1.54 4.18
N TYR A 178 -6.48 -2.13 4.80
CA TYR A 178 -6.64 -3.12 5.86
C TYR A 178 -5.76 -2.79 7.06
N VAL A 179 -6.28 -3.04 8.26
CA VAL A 179 -5.55 -2.94 9.53
C VAL A 179 -5.95 -4.09 10.44
N VAL A 180 -5.12 -4.39 11.43
CA VAL A 180 -5.50 -5.21 12.57
C VAL A 180 -5.74 -4.32 13.77
N THR A 181 -6.86 -4.52 14.47
CA THR A 181 -7.19 -3.84 15.71
C THR A 181 -7.33 -4.83 16.85
N GLU A 182 -7.35 -4.34 18.07
CA GLU A 182 -7.82 -5.09 19.21
C GLU A 182 -9.26 -5.60 18.97
N LYS A 183 -9.62 -6.67 19.69
CA LYS A 183 -10.95 -7.31 19.58
C LYS A 183 -12.06 -6.40 20.11
#